data_983ea035ed23cb962b15e181950d0aa6
#
_entry.id   983ea035ed23cb962b15e181950d0aa6
#
_cell.length_a   1.000
_cell.length_b   1.000
_cell.length_c   1.000
_cell.angle_alpha   90.00
_cell.angle_beta   90.00
_cell.angle_gamma   90.00
#
_symmetry.space_group_name_H-M   'P 1'
#
loop_
_entity.id
_entity.type
_entity.pdbx_description
1 polymer ?
#
loop_
_entity_poly.entity_id
_entity_poly.type
_entity_poly.pdbx_seq_one_letter_code
_entity_poly.pdbx_strand_id
1 'polypeptide(L)'
;MIIAWWSAGVTSAVATKLAIDEYGKDNVLPIYFQIDSSHEDNKRFKEQCEDWYGKEIQVERAPEKYKDQFDVILKDKYVNGPGGARCTLVLKKRVRQRLEKTLSYDGQVFGFEYSKKEINRAIRFKEQYPDAKPLFPLIQNKMSKEESLFYLEKQGIERPTMYHLGYGNNNCIGCVKGGMGYWNKIREDFPETFDRMAKAERVVGNSCIRHTFLDELDPEAGRKQKFIMPDCGNFCDIEFSDLLHPRLEEVYRKPIQLKLI
;
A
#
# COMPACT_ATOMS: atom_id res chain seq x y z
N MET A 1 4.09 -15.08 -16.97
CA MET A 1 4.81 -14.29 -15.96
C MET A 1 3.83 -13.77 -14.92
N ILE A 2 4.17 -13.76 -13.64
CA ILE A 2 3.36 -13.22 -12.54
C ILE A 2 3.91 -11.86 -12.15
N ILE A 3 3.08 -10.82 -12.09
CA ILE A 3 3.47 -9.51 -11.57
C ILE A 3 3.21 -9.49 -10.06
N ALA A 4 4.17 -9.07 -9.25
CA ALA A 4 3.98 -8.86 -7.82
C ALA A 4 4.09 -7.37 -7.47
N TRP A 5 2.97 -6.78 -7.03
CA TRP A 5 2.94 -5.35 -6.65
C TRP A 5 3.54 -5.16 -5.27
N TRP A 6 4.84 -4.92 -5.24
CA TRP A 6 5.60 -4.69 -4.01
C TRP A 6 5.47 -3.23 -3.56
N SER A 7 5.01 -2.99 -2.33
CA SER A 7 4.68 -1.64 -1.84
C SER A 7 5.58 -1.16 -0.69
N ALA A 8 6.73 -1.81 -0.47
CA ALA A 8 7.58 -1.62 0.69
C ALA A 8 6.89 -1.91 2.04
N GLY A 9 5.72 -2.53 2.05
CA GLY A 9 5.05 -3.00 3.25
C GLY A 9 5.30 -4.48 3.50
N VAL A 10 5.23 -4.92 4.75
CA VAL A 10 5.51 -6.31 5.15
C VAL A 10 4.63 -7.31 4.42
N THR A 11 3.32 -7.05 4.34
CA THR A 11 2.38 -7.98 3.67
C THR A 11 2.68 -8.14 2.18
N SER A 12 3.05 -7.06 1.48
CA SER A 12 3.45 -7.16 0.07
C SER A 12 4.79 -7.87 -0.10
N ALA A 13 5.72 -7.71 0.83
CA ALA A 13 7.00 -8.41 0.80
C ALA A 13 6.81 -9.93 0.97
N VAL A 14 6.04 -10.35 1.96
CA VAL A 14 5.76 -11.78 2.19
C VAL A 14 4.93 -12.37 1.05
N ALA A 15 3.91 -11.66 0.57
CA ALA A 15 3.12 -12.14 -0.59
C ALA A 15 3.97 -12.35 -1.84
N THR A 16 4.94 -11.46 -2.09
CA THR A 16 5.89 -11.60 -3.20
C THR A 16 6.78 -12.83 -3.01
N LYS A 17 7.30 -13.06 -1.81
CA LYS A 17 8.11 -14.25 -1.51
C LYS A 17 7.32 -15.54 -1.73
N LEU A 18 6.10 -15.63 -1.20
CA LEU A 18 5.24 -16.78 -1.41
C LEU A 18 4.96 -17.05 -2.89
N ALA A 19 4.76 -16.00 -3.69
CA ALA A 19 4.61 -16.16 -5.13
C ALA A 19 5.90 -16.64 -5.81
N ILE A 20 7.07 -16.17 -5.39
CA ILE A 20 8.35 -16.65 -5.89
C ILE A 20 8.55 -18.12 -5.55
N ASP A 21 8.18 -18.54 -4.34
CA ASP A 21 8.30 -19.96 -3.92
C ASP A 21 7.35 -20.88 -4.69
N GLU A 22 6.18 -20.37 -5.08
CA GLU A 22 5.18 -21.13 -5.85
C GLU A 22 5.49 -21.19 -7.34
N TYR A 23 5.80 -20.04 -7.96
CA TYR A 23 5.92 -19.93 -9.42
C TYR A 23 7.37 -19.93 -9.92
N GLY A 24 8.35 -19.86 -9.02
CA GLY A 24 9.77 -19.72 -9.33
C GLY A 24 10.17 -18.26 -9.57
N LYS A 25 11.38 -17.89 -9.13
CA LYS A 25 11.88 -16.51 -9.18
C LYS A 25 11.91 -15.89 -10.59
N ASP A 26 12.17 -16.72 -11.62
CA ASP A 26 12.28 -16.25 -12.99
C ASP A 26 10.90 -15.93 -13.60
N ASN A 27 9.84 -16.50 -13.03
CA ASN A 27 8.46 -16.29 -13.46
C ASN A 27 7.72 -15.19 -12.72
N VAL A 28 8.32 -14.62 -11.64
CA VAL A 28 7.71 -13.53 -10.86
C VAL A 28 8.48 -12.24 -11.08
N LEU A 29 7.78 -11.16 -11.39
CA LEU A 29 8.31 -9.81 -11.56
C LEU A 29 7.81 -8.91 -10.42
N PRO A 30 8.62 -8.66 -9.38
CA PRO A 30 8.28 -7.69 -8.35
C PRO A 30 8.42 -6.26 -8.90
N ILE A 31 7.39 -5.42 -8.68
CA ILE A 31 7.38 -4.02 -9.14
C ILE A 31 7.06 -3.09 -7.97
N TYR A 32 7.89 -2.09 -7.78
CA TYR A 32 7.76 -1.04 -6.77
C TYR A 32 7.49 0.32 -7.39
N PHE A 33 6.40 0.97 -7.01
CA PHE A 33 6.15 2.37 -7.35
C PHE A 33 6.84 3.28 -6.35
N GLN A 34 8.00 3.78 -6.70
CA GLN A 34 8.76 4.68 -5.84
C GLN A 34 8.16 6.09 -5.87
N ILE A 35 7.91 6.62 -4.67
CA ILE A 35 7.36 7.95 -4.42
C ILE A 35 8.31 8.66 -3.45
N ASP A 36 8.73 9.89 -3.75
CA ASP A 36 9.78 10.59 -3.00
C ASP A 36 9.40 10.91 -1.56
N SER A 37 8.12 10.96 -1.22
CA SER A 37 7.64 11.09 0.16
C SER A 37 7.57 9.77 0.95
N SER A 38 8.03 8.66 0.41
CA SER A 38 8.21 7.43 1.17
C SER A 38 9.39 7.57 2.12
N HIS A 39 9.36 6.83 3.25
CA HIS A 39 10.47 6.83 4.20
C HIS A 39 11.75 6.32 3.53
N GLU A 40 12.89 6.94 3.82
CA GLU A 40 14.19 6.59 3.22
C GLU A 40 14.62 5.15 3.49
N ASP A 41 14.23 4.59 4.64
CA ASP A 41 14.45 3.20 5.01
C ASP A 41 13.87 2.18 4.03
N ASN A 42 12.96 2.59 3.15
CA ASN A 42 12.46 1.72 2.09
C ASN A 42 13.57 1.20 1.17
N LYS A 43 14.69 1.92 1.07
CA LYS A 43 15.86 1.48 0.32
C LYS A 43 16.50 0.25 0.99
N ARG A 44 16.80 0.31 2.29
CA ARG A 44 17.34 -0.83 3.06
C ARG A 44 16.40 -2.02 2.98
N PHE A 45 15.10 -1.80 3.25
CA PHE A 45 14.10 -2.86 3.21
C PHE A 45 13.96 -3.51 1.82
N LYS A 46 14.07 -2.70 0.76
CA LYS A 46 14.08 -3.20 -0.62
C LYS A 46 15.30 -4.10 -0.85
N GLU A 47 16.51 -3.66 -0.50
CA GLU A 47 17.75 -4.41 -0.65
C GLU A 47 17.68 -5.76 0.09
N GLN A 48 17.23 -5.78 1.34
CA GLN A 48 17.04 -7.02 2.10
C GLN A 48 16.00 -7.96 1.45
N CYS A 49 14.92 -7.41 0.89
CA CYS A 49 13.94 -8.22 0.17
C CYS A 49 14.51 -8.78 -1.13
N GLU A 50 15.33 -8.03 -1.87
CA GLU A 50 15.99 -8.50 -3.10
C GLU A 50 16.94 -9.67 -2.82
N ASP A 51 17.73 -9.56 -1.74
CA ASP A 51 18.59 -10.65 -1.28
C ASP A 51 17.77 -11.90 -0.92
N TRP A 52 16.67 -11.71 -0.19
CA TRP A 52 15.77 -12.79 0.20
C TRP A 52 15.07 -13.46 -0.99
N TYR A 53 14.73 -12.70 -2.01
CA TYR A 53 14.10 -13.21 -3.24
C TYR A 53 15.13 -13.86 -4.18
N GLY A 54 16.40 -13.50 -4.07
CA GLY A 54 17.43 -13.79 -5.08
C GLY A 54 17.08 -13.13 -6.42
N LYS A 55 16.42 -11.96 -6.38
CA LYS A 55 15.94 -11.21 -7.55
C LYS A 55 15.72 -9.74 -7.23
N GLU A 56 16.05 -8.88 -8.19
CA GLU A 56 15.82 -7.44 -8.11
C GLU A 56 14.32 -7.08 -8.18
N ILE A 57 13.95 -6.01 -7.49
CA ILE A 57 12.64 -5.40 -7.54
C ILE A 57 12.69 -4.26 -8.56
N GLN A 58 11.92 -4.38 -9.64
CA GLN A 58 11.82 -3.34 -10.66
C GLN A 58 11.20 -2.06 -10.06
N VAL A 59 11.90 -0.94 -10.20
CA VAL A 59 11.43 0.36 -9.70
C VAL A 59 10.78 1.13 -10.83
N GLU A 60 9.55 1.55 -10.60
CA GLU A 60 8.76 2.38 -11.52
C GLU A 60 8.39 3.71 -10.86
N ARG A 61 8.27 4.75 -11.68
CA ARG A 61 7.91 6.11 -11.23
C ARG A 61 6.82 6.70 -12.13
N ALA A 62 6.06 7.61 -11.55
CA ALA A 62 5.22 8.52 -12.33
C ALA A 62 6.09 9.45 -13.20
N PRO A 63 5.50 10.16 -14.18
CA PRO A 63 6.23 11.17 -14.94
C PRO A 63 6.93 12.15 -14.02
N GLU A 64 8.15 12.59 -14.39
CA GLU A 64 9.07 13.39 -13.57
C GLU A 64 8.44 14.62 -12.89
N LYS A 65 7.45 15.22 -13.51
CA LYS A 65 6.70 16.35 -12.94
C LYS A 65 5.89 16.00 -11.67
N TYR A 66 5.73 14.71 -11.34
CA TYR A 66 5.00 14.23 -10.19
C TYR A 66 5.88 13.29 -9.35
N LYS A 67 6.66 13.85 -8.46
CA LYS A 67 7.57 13.09 -7.57
C LYS A 67 6.88 12.52 -6.36
N ASP A 68 5.92 13.26 -5.78
CA ASP A 68 5.19 12.91 -4.57
C ASP A 68 3.72 13.40 -4.61
N GLN A 69 2.98 13.16 -3.53
CA GLN A 69 1.59 13.62 -3.40
C GLN A 69 1.48 15.15 -3.39
N PHE A 70 2.48 15.88 -2.90
CA PHE A 70 2.46 17.34 -2.86
C PHE A 70 2.51 17.94 -4.25
N ASP A 71 3.34 17.38 -5.12
CA ASP A 71 3.38 17.78 -6.53
C ASP A 71 2.02 17.59 -7.20
N VAL A 72 1.35 16.44 -6.93
CA VAL A 72 0.01 16.18 -7.48
C VAL A 72 -1.01 17.17 -6.93
N ILE A 73 -1.03 17.40 -5.62
CA ILE A 73 -1.96 18.31 -4.96
C ILE A 73 -1.84 19.71 -5.53
N LEU A 74 -0.62 20.24 -5.60
CA LEU A 74 -0.38 21.61 -6.02
C LEU A 74 -0.62 21.83 -7.52
N LYS A 75 -0.28 20.85 -8.37
CA LYS A 75 -0.46 20.95 -9.82
C LYS A 75 -1.89 20.70 -10.26
N ASP A 76 -2.53 19.68 -9.67
CA ASP A 76 -3.90 19.29 -10.03
C ASP A 76 -4.95 20.07 -9.21
N LYS A 77 -4.54 20.92 -8.24
CA LYS A 77 -5.41 21.72 -7.36
C LYS A 77 -6.48 20.87 -6.66
N TYR A 78 -6.09 19.69 -6.19
CA TYR A 78 -7.01 18.75 -5.56
C TYR A 78 -6.30 17.93 -4.47
N VAL A 79 -6.84 17.92 -3.27
CA VAL A 79 -6.32 17.15 -2.12
C VAL A 79 -6.93 15.76 -2.08
N ASN A 80 -8.20 15.68 -1.68
CA ASN A 80 -8.95 14.45 -1.49
C ASN A 80 -10.46 14.74 -1.54
N GLY A 81 -11.29 13.74 -1.87
CA GLY A 81 -12.75 13.91 -1.93
C GLY A 81 -13.47 12.61 -2.30
N PRO A 82 -14.77 12.69 -2.65
CA PRO A 82 -15.59 11.51 -3.01
C PRO A 82 -15.01 10.67 -4.14
N GLY A 83 -14.28 11.30 -5.09
CA GLY A 83 -13.57 10.61 -6.18
C GLY A 83 -12.23 9.99 -5.75
N GLY A 84 -11.92 9.96 -4.45
CA GLY A 84 -10.69 9.41 -3.91
C GLY A 84 -9.50 10.38 -3.97
N ALA A 85 -8.30 9.85 -3.68
CA ALA A 85 -7.07 10.63 -3.66
C ALA A 85 -6.42 10.69 -5.05
N ARG A 86 -6.29 11.90 -5.59
CA ARG A 86 -5.70 12.16 -6.91
C ARG A 86 -4.27 11.62 -7.03
N CYS A 87 -3.49 11.69 -5.95
CA CYS A 87 -2.13 11.15 -5.91
C CYS A 87 -2.09 9.64 -6.20
N THR A 88 -3.05 8.85 -5.72
CA THR A 88 -3.14 7.42 -6.05
C THR A 88 -3.36 7.20 -7.55
N LEU A 89 -4.24 7.99 -8.16
CA LEU A 89 -4.50 7.91 -9.60
C LEU A 89 -3.23 8.20 -10.40
N VAL A 90 -2.52 9.29 -10.06
CA VAL A 90 -1.37 9.78 -10.85
C VAL A 90 -0.11 8.97 -10.58
N LEU A 91 0.21 8.72 -9.30
CA LEU A 91 1.49 8.13 -8.89
C LEU A 91 1.51 6.61 -8.98
N LYS A 92 0.33 5.95 -8.95
CA LYS A 92 0.24 4.49 -8.93
C LYS A 92 -0.64 3.93 -10.06
N LYS A 93 -1.94 4.29 -10.11
CA LYS A 93 -2.91 3.67 -11.03
C LYS A 93 -2.53 3.87 -12.50
N ARG A 94 -2.17 5.09 -12.90
CA ARG A 94 -1.73 5.37 -14.29
C ARG A 94 -0.42 4.70 -14.65
N VAL A 95 0.52 4.60 -13.71
CA VAL A 95 1.79 3.89 -13.90
C VAL A 95 1.51 2.40 -14.11
N ARG A 96 0.70 1.79 -13.23
CA ARG A 96 0.24 0.41 -13.37
C ARG A 96 -0.42 0.16 -14.74
N GLN A 97 -1.40 0.98 -15.11
CA GLN A 97 -2.12 0.84 -16.39
C GLN A 97 -1.20 0.96 -17.62
N ARG A 98 -0.14 1.76 -17.52
CA ARG A 98 0.89 1.83 -18.57
C ARG A 98 1.66 0.52 -18.68
N LEU A 99 2.07 -0.05 -17.55
CA LEU A 99 2.81 -1.32 -17.50
C LEU A 99 1.95 -2.49 -17.98
N GLU A 100 0.70 -2.56 -17.56
CA GLU A 100 -0.24 -3.62 -17.98
C GLU A 100 -0.45 -3.68 -19.50
N LYS A 101 -0.27 -2.57 -20.20
CA LYS A 101 -0.35 -2.52 -21.67
C LYS A 101 0.90 -3.05 -22.37
N THR A 102 2.03 -3.08 -21.69
CA THR A 102 3.33 -3.48 -22.25
C THR A 102 3.80 -4.85 -21.78
N LEU A 103 3.26 -5.33 -20.67
CA LEU A 103 3.63 -6.60 -20.06
C LEU A 103 2.59 -7.68 -20.35
N SER A 104 3.05 -8.86 -20.78
CA SER A 104 2.21 -10.06 -20.83
C SER A 104 2.29 -10.79 -19.48
N TYR A 105 1.17 -11.01 -18.81
CA TYR A 105 1.13 -11.65 -17.49
C TYR A 105 -0.02 -12.67 -17.36
N ASP A 106 0.20 -13.66 -16.50
CA ASP A 106 -0.76 -14.72 -16.19
C ASP A 106 -1.50 -14.48 -14.88
N GLY A 107 -0.99 -13.55 -14.03
CA GLY A 107 -1.59 -13.17 -12.77
C GLY A 107 -0.88 -11.98 -12.12
N GLN A 108 -1.55 -11.37 -11.14
CA GLN A 108 -1.04 -10.24 -10.38
C GLN A 108 -1.19 -10.52 -8.88
N VAL A 109 -0.09 -10.46 -8.13
CA VAL A 109 -0.01 -10.70 -6.68
C VAL A 109 -0.26 -9.43 -5.91
N PHE A 110 -1.11 -9.52 -4.90
CA PHE A 110 -1.43 -8.45 -3.96
C PHE A 110 -1.21 -8.90 -2.52
N GLY A 111 -0.65 -8.01 -1.70
CA GLY A 111 -0.37 -8.25 -0.28
C GLY A 111 -1.60 -8.08 0.62
N PHE A 112 -2.77 -8.59 0.22
CA PHE A 112 -3.97 -8.59 1.06
C PHE A 112 -3.84 -9.70 2.10
N GLU A 113 -3.88 -9.29 3.38
CA GLU A 113 -3.73 -10.19 4.52
C GLU A 113 -5.00 -11.01 4.80
N TYR A 114 -4.86 -12.08 5.58
CA TYR A 114 -6.00 -12.87 6.04
C TYR A 114 -6.73 -12.14 7.17
N SER A 115 -7.62 -11.24 6.79
CA SER A 115 -8.54 -10.56 7.69
C SER A 115 -9.90 -10.42 7.02
N LYS A 116 -10.99 -10.33 7.81
CA LYS A 116 -12.35 -10.14 7.29
C LYS A 116 -12.43 -8.98 6.30
N LYS A 117 -11.75 -7.86 6.63
CA LYS A 117 -11.70 -6.66 5.80
C LYS A 117 -11.03 -6.93 4.45
N GLU A 118 -9.84 -7.53 4.45
CA GLU A 118 -9.07 -7.76 3.23
C GLU A 118 -9.62 -8.89 2.38
N ILE A 119 -10.25 -9.90 2.98
CA ILE A 119 -10.97 -10.95 2.26
C ILE A 119 -12.15 -10.35 1.47
N ASN A 120 -12.98 -9.53 2.11
CA ASN A 120 -14.08 -8.84 1.42
C ASN A 120 -13.57 -7.92 0.30
N ARG A 121 -12.43 -7.28 0.51
CA ARG A 121 -11.76 -6.48 -0.51
C ARG A 121 -11.28 -7.33 -1.68
N ALA A 122 -10.70 -8.49 -1.43
CA ALA A 122 -10.23 -9.42 -2.45
C ALA A 122 -11.36 -9.95 -3.33
N ILE A 123 -12.52 -10.26 -2.73
CA ILE A 123 -13.70 -10.72 -3.46
C ILE A 123 -14.19 -9.63 -4.41
N ARG A 124 -14.41 -8.42 -3.90
CA ARG A 124 -14.81 -7.27 -4.73
C ARG A 124 -13.80 -6.95 -5.81
N PHE A 125 -12.51 -7.10 -5.50
CA PHE A 125 -11.45 -6.91 -6.48
C PHE A 125 -11.58 -7.88 -7.65
N LYS A 126 -11.80 -9.17 -7.38
CA LYS A 126 -12.01 -10.18 -8.44
C LYS A 126 -13.23 -9.89 -9.29
N GLU A 127 -14.30 -9.38 -8.68
CA GLU A 127 -15.53 -9.01 -9.40
C GLU A 127 -15.34 -7.76 -10.28
N GLN A 128 -14.64 -6.75 -9.78
CA GLN A 128 -14.42 -5.48 -10.51
C GLN A 128 -13.32 -5.56 -11.57
N TYR A 129 -12.31 -6.40 -11.34
CA TYR A 129 -11.12 -6.49 -12.19
C TYR A 129 -10.78 -7.96 -12.53
N PRO A 130 -11.69 -8.71 -13.20
CA PRO A 130 -11.45 -10.14 -13.51
C PRO A 130 -10.23 -10.32 -14.43
N ASP A 131 -10.00 -9.39 -15.36
CA ASP A 131 -8.87 -9.44 -16.29
C ASP A 131 -7.50 -9.20 -15.63
N ALA A 132 -7.48 -8.65 -14.42
CA ALA A 132 -6.26 -8.51 -13.63
C ALA A 132 -5.75 -9.85 -13.12
N LYS A 133 -6.55 -10.93 -13.18
CA LYS A 133 -6.20 -12.28 -12.69
C LYS A 133 -5.57 -12.23 -11.30
N PRO A 134 -6.23 -11.63 -10.28
CA PRO A 134 -5.61 -11.34 -9.00
C PRO A 134 -5.32 -12.59 -8.19
N LEU A 135 -4.13 -12.60 -7.57
CA LEU A 135 -3.62 -13.64 -6.68
C LEU A 135 -3.42 -13.05 -5.28
N PHE A 136 -3.88 -13.76 -4.26
CA PHE A 136 -3.82 -13.32 -2.87
C PHE A 136 -3.12 -14.36 -1.98
N PRO A 137 -1.79 -14.51 -2.07
CA PRO A 137 -1.06 -15.59 -1.39
C PRO A 137 -1.25 -15.60 0.13
N LEU A 138 -1.34 -14.43 0.78
CA LEU A 138 -1.56 -14.38 2.23
C LEU A 138 -2.95 -14.88 2.63
N ILE A 139 -3.99 -14.56 1.86
CA ILE A 139 -5.34 -15.07 2.11
C ILE A 139 -5.36 -16.59 1.88
N GLN A 140 -4.74 -17.08 0.82
CA GLN A 140 -4.66 -18.50 0.49
C GLN A 140 -3.94 -19.30 1.59
N ASN A 141 -2.90 -18.73 2.18
CA ASN A 141 -2.14 -19.32 3.29
C ASN A 141 -2.67 -18.95 4.68
N LYS A 142 -3.82 -18.26 4.77
CA LYS A 142 -4.45 -17.80 6.03
C LYS A 142 -3.50 -16.98 6.91
N MET A 143 -2.60 -16.21 6.30
CA MET A 143 -1.62 -15.39 7.01
C MET A 143 -2.19 -14.01 7.31
N SER A 144 -2.31 -13.69 8.59
CA SER A 144 -2.59 -12.35 9.11
C SER A 144 -1.39 -11.42 8.92
N LYS A 145 -1.58 -10.15 9.24
CA LYS A 145 -0.48 -9.18 9.22
C LYS A 145 0.58 -9.48 10.25
N GLU A 146 0.17 -9.88 11.45
CA GLU A 146 1.05 -10.26 12.55
C GLU A 146 1.89 -11.49 12.20
N GLU A 147 1.26 -12.50 11.58
CA GLU A 147 1.98 -13.69 11.09
C GLU A 147 2.94 -13.35 9.95
N SER A 148 2.58 -12.42 9.07
CA SER A 148 3.47 -11.92 8.03
C SER A 148 4.69 -11.18 8.61
N LEU A 149 4.49 -10.36 9.66
CA LEU A 149 5.58 -9.71 10.40
C LEU A 149 6.52 -10.74 11.01
N PHE A 150 5.96 -11.70 11.72
CA PHE A 150 6.74 -12.77 12.35
C PHE A 150 7.52 -13.63 11.34
N TYR A 151 6.86 -13.96 10.20
CA TYR A 151 7.50 -14.70 9.12
C TYR A 151 8.71 -13.95 8.54
N LEU A 152 8.55 -12.65 8.28
CA LEU A 152 9.63 -11.78 7.78
C LEU A 152 10.82 -11.73 8.76
N GLU A 153 10.53 -11.49 10.06
CA GLU A 153 11.57 -11.39 11.11
C GLU A 153 12.32 -12.70 11.31
N LYS A 154 11.66 -13.84 11.18
CA LYS A 154 12.32 -15.16 11.19
C LYS A 154 13.34 -15.35 10.05
N GLN A 155 13.19 -14.62 8.95
CA GLN A 155 14.16 -14.60 7.85
C GLN A 155 15.34 -13.62 8.12
N GLY A 156 15.40 -13.01 9.29
CA GLY A 156 16.41 -12.00 9.62
C GLY A 156 16.19 -10.65 8.93
N ILE A 157 15.00 -10.40 8.38
CA ILE A 157 14.67 -9.14 7.70
C ILE A 157 13.98 -8.23 8.70
N GLU A 158 14.57 -7.06 8.93
CA GLU A 158 14.00 -6.06 9.81
C GLU A 158 12.81 -5.35 9.14
N ARG A 159 11.70 -5.20 9.88
CA ARG A 159 10.53 -4.45 9.40
C ARG A 159 10.89 -2.99 9.07
N PRO A 160 10.18 -2.33 8.13
CA PRO A 160 10.39 -0.92 7.84
C PRO A 160 10.21 0.00 9.05
N THR A 161 11.00 1.07 9.13
CA THR A 161 11.03 2.03 10.24
C THR A 161 9.65 2.59 10.60
N MET A 162 8.76 2.79 9.62
CA MET A 162 7.40 3.27 9.90
C MET A 162 6.63 2.38 10.88
N TYR A 163 6.87 1.06 10.89
CA TYR A 163 6.27 0.15 11.87
C TYR A 163 6.87 0.33 13.27
N HIS A 164 8.18 0.61 13.38
CA HIS A 164 8.83 0.92 14.66
C HIS A 164 8.32 2.24 15.26
N LEU A 165 8.01 3.21 14.41
CA LEU A 165 7.36 4.46 14.79
C LEU A 165 5.88 4.30 15.17
N GLY A 166 5.33 3.08 15.10
CA GLY A 166 3.94 2.78 15.47
C GLY A 166 2.90 3.04 14.38
N TYR A 167 3.33 3.27 13.13
CA TYR A 167 2.39 3.32 12.01
C TYR A 167 1.96 1.91 11.61
N GLY A 168 0.67 1.74 11.33
CA GLY A 168 0.13 0.43 10.94
C GLY A 168 0.51 0.00 9.52
N ASN A 169 0.98 0.91 8.67
CA ASN A 169 1.36 0.65 7.28
C ASN A 169 2.57 1.49 6.88
N ASN A 170 3.36 1.01 5.93
CA ASN A 170 4.49 1.75 5.36
C ASN A 170 4.05 2.55 4.11
N ASN A 171 3.21 3.55 4.32
CA ASN A 171 2.72 4.43 3.26
C ASN A 171 3.60 5.68 3.09
N CYS A 172 3.27 6.52 2.08
CA CYS A 172 3.85 7.86 1.98
C CYS A 172 3.68 8.63 3.29
N ILE A 173 4.73 9.31 3.74
CA ILE A 173 4.68 10.20 4.90
C ILE A 173 3.75 11.37 4.56
N GLY A 174 2.78 11.64 5.43
CA GLY A 174 1.76 12.66 5.14
C GLY A 174 0.72 12.21 4.11
N CYS A 175 0.22 10.98 4.21
CA CYS A 175 -0.83 10.48 3.32
C CYS A 175 -2.15 11.22 3.52
N VAL A 176 -2.72 11.78 2.46
CA VAL A 176 -3.98 12.56 2.45
C VAL A 176 -5.22 11.79 2.92
N LYS A 177 -5.13 10.48 3.05
CA LYS A 177 -6.21 9.61 3.57
C LYS A 177 -6.12 9.39 5.09
N GLY A 178 -5.14 9.97 5.75
CA GLY A 178 -4.99 9.88 7.21
C GLY A 178 -6.07 10.66 7.95
N GLY A 179 -6.53 10.12 9.10
CA GLY A 179 -7.46 10.82 9.99
C GLY A 179 -6.73 11.80 10.94
N MET A 180 -7.48 12.46 11.85
CA MET A 180 -6.95 13.45 12.78
C MET A 180 -5.77 12.91 13.61
N GLY A 181 -5.92 11.74 14.22
CA GLY A 181 -4.84 11.11 15.01
C GLY A 181 -3.59 10.80 14.21
N TYR A 182 -3.75 10.37 12.96
CA TYR A 182 -2.63 10.17 12.04
C TYR A 182 -1.89 11.48 11.77
N TRP A 183 -2.61 12.57 11.46
CA TRP A 183 -2.01 13.86 11.18
C TRP A 183 -1.36 14.50 12.41
N ASN A 184 -1.93 14.31 13.60
CA ASN A 184 -1.28 14.73 14.83
C ASN A 184 0.00 13.95 15.14
N LYS A 185 0.04 12.64 14.78
CA LYS A 185 1.27 11.88 14.86
C LYS A 185 2.30 12.32 13.81
N ILE A 186 1.88 12.65 12.58
CA ILE A 186 2.77 13.24 11.56
C ILE A 186 3.32 14.59 12.02
N ARG A 187 2.53 15.40 12.72
CA ARG A 187 2.98 16.68 13.32
C ARG A 187 4.16 16.46 14.28
N GLU A 188 4.15 15.36 15.04
CA GLU A 188 5.22 15.02 16.00
C GLU A 188 6.43 14.39 15.32
N ASP A 189 6.21 13.37 14.52
CA ASP A 189 7.29 12.55 13.95
C ASP A 189 7.94 13.21 12.71
N PHE A 190 7.17 13.99 11.94
CA PHE A 190 7.57 14.58 10.67
C PHE A 190 7.01 16.01 10.51
N PRO A 191 7.40 16.95 11.38
CA PRO A 191 6.81 18.31 11.44
C PRO A 191 6.93 19.05 10.11
N GLU A 192 8.02 18.91 9.38
CA GLU A 192 8.19 19.54 8.05
C GLU A 192 7.16 19.04 7.03
N THR A 193 6.83 17.75 7.07
CA THR A 193 5.79 17.16 6.21
C THR A 193 4.41 17.67 6.58
N PHE A 194 4.14 17.81 7.87
CA PHE A 194 2.88 18.39 8.38
C PHE A 194 2.72 19.82 7.88
N ASP A 195 3.72 20.67 8.07
CA ASP A 195 3.71 22.08 7.64
C ASP A 195 3.58 22.21 6.13
N ARG A 196 4.27 21.36 5.37
CA ARG A 196 4.17 21.33 3.91
C ARG A 196 2.75 21.02 3.45
N MET A 197 2.07 20.09 4.12
CA MET A 197 0.68 19.75 3.80
C MET A 197 -0.29 20.85 4.20
N ALA A 198 -0.14 21.43 5.38
CA ALA A 198 -0.97 22.56 5.82
C ALA A 198 -0.91 23.73 4.83
N LYS A 199 0.29 24.07 4.36
CA LYS A 199 0.48 25.07 3.30
C LYS A 199 -0.17 24.67 1.98
N ALA A 200 -0.03 23.41 1.57
CA ALA A 200 -0.65 22.92 0.34
C ALA A 200 -2.19 22.96 0.39
N GLU A 201 -2.78 22.63 1.53
CA GLU A 201 -4.22 22.74 1.76
C GLU A 201 -4.71 24.18 1.58
N ARG A 202 -4.01 25.16 2.15
CA ARG A 202 -4.34 26.59 2.02
C ARG A 202 -4.23 27.08 0.56
N VAL A 203 -3.20 26.64 -0.17
CA VAL A 203 -3.04 26.98 -1.58
C VAL A 203 -4.16 26.40 -2.46
N VAL A 204 -4.63 25.21 -2.13
CA VAL A 204 -5.72 24.54 -2.88
C VAL A 204 -7.10 25.01 -2.42
N GLY A 205 -7.24 25.46 -1.17
CA GLY A 205 -8.51 25.82 -0.55
C GLY A 205 -9.36 24.60 -0.15
N ASN A 206 -8.71 23.43 0.04
CA ASN A 206 -9.38 22.22 0.49
C ASN A 206 -8.44 21.42 1.42
N SER A 207 -9.00 20.65 2.35
CA SER A 207 -8.28 19.99 3.43
C SER A 207 -8.30 18.46 3.31
N CYS A 208 -7.27 17.79 3.88
CA CYS A 208 -7.22 16.34 4.01
C CYS A 208 -8.33 15.82 4.94
N ILE A 209 -8.60 16.57 6.00
CA ILE A 209 -9.61 16.25 7.01
C ILE A 209 -10.85 17.10 6.71
N ARG A 210 -11.99 16.42 6.56
CA ARG A 210 -13.25 17.09 6.23
C ARG A 210 -13.53 18.28 7.17
N HIS A 211 -13.68 19.46 6.60
CA HIS A 211 -13.99 20.73 7.30
C HIS A 211 -12.93 21.25 8.29
N THR A 212 -11.69 20.71 8.26
CA THR A 212 -10.63 21.17 9.16
C THR A 212 -9.31 21.24 8.39
N PHE A 213 -8.70 22.41 8.29
CA PHE A 213 -7.35 22.55 7.78
C PHE A 213 -6.33 22.05 8.82
N LEU A 214 -5.18 21.56 8.38
CA LEU A 214 -4.20 20.99 9.30
C LEU A 214 -3.61 22.02 10.28
N ASP A 215 -3.47 23.28 9.86
CA ASP A 215 -3.02 24.37 10.74
C ASP A 215 -4.07 24.77 11.80
N GLU A 216 -5.33 24.38 11.63
CA GLU A 216 -6.42 24.55 12.59
C GLU A 216 -6.70 23.27 13.41
N LEU A 217 -6.03 22.16 13.07
CA LEU A 217 -6.29 20.87 13.74
C LEU A 217 -5.83 20.95 15.21
N ASP A 218 -6.78 20.68 16.12
CA ASP A 218 -6.49 20.53 17.55
C ASP A 218 -5.44 19.42 17.76
N PRO A 219 -4.30 19.71 18.43
CA PRO A 219 -3.25 18.74 18.71
C PRO A 219 -3.73 17.49 19.47
N GLU A 220 -4.81 17.56 20.22
CA GLU A 220 -5.37 16.44 20.97
C GLU A 220 -6.44 15.65 20.18
N ALA A 221 -6.87 16.15 19.03
CA ALA A 221 -7.90 15.51 18.23
C ALA A 221 -7.41 14.12 17.69
N GLY A 222 -8.23 13.10 17.91
CA GLY A 222 -7.98 11.75 17.43
C GLY A 222 -6.92 10.94 18.19
N ARG A 223 -6.28 11.50 19.23
CA ARG A 223 -5.24 10.79 20.02
C ARG A 223 -5.78 9.63 20.85
N LYS A 224 -7.01 9.74 21.33
CA LYS A 224 -7.65 8.71 22.16
C LYS A 224 -8.32 7.59 21.36
N GLN A 225 -8.25 7.65 20.03
CA GLN A 225 -8.88 6.70 19.15
C GLN A 225 -7.82 5.87 18.40
N LYS A 226 -8.16 4.65 18.01
CA LYS A 226 -7.31 3.88 17.10
C LYS A 226 -7.14 4.71 15.81
N PHE A 227 -5.90 4.93 15.41
CA PHE A 227 -5.60 5.70 14.19
C PHE A 227 -6.34 5.13 13.00
N ILE A 228 -7.03 6.00 12.26
CA ILE A 228 -7.45 5.66 10.91
C ILE A 228 -6.20 5.72 10.04
N MET A 229 -5.59 4.56 9.85
CA MET A 229 -4.44 4.44 8.97
C MET A 229 -4.89 4.48 7.52
N PRO A 230 -4.22 5.28 6.69
CA PRO A 230 -4.54 5.33 5.29
C PRO A 230 -4.27 3.97 4.63
N ASP A 231 -5.27 3.47 3.90
CA ASP A 231 -5.14 2.30 3.06
C ASP A 231 -4.96 2.75 1.61
N CYS A 232 -3.75 2.59 1.10
CA CYS A 232 -3.36 3.08 -0.23
C CYS A 232 -2.86 1.93 -1.09
N GLY A 233 -3.75 1.39 -1.92
CA GLY A 233 -3.43 0.37 -2.92
C GLY A 233 -3.38 0.94 -4.35
N ASN A 234 -2.90 0.13 -5.28
CA ASN A 234 -2.89 0.46 -6.72
C ASN A 234 -4.29 0.49 -7.34
N PHE A 235 -5.28 0.02 -6.58
CA PHE A 235 -6.70 -0.09 -6.94
C PHE A 235 -7.54 0.55 -5.82
N CYS A 236 -7.59 1.86 -5.77
CA CYS A 236 -8.21 2.63 -4.69
C CYS A 236 -9.75 2.72 -4.75
N ASP A 237 -10.35 2.25 -5.84
CA ASP A 237 -11.79 2.46 -6.09
C ASP A 237 -12.67 1.37 -5.43
N ILE A 238 -12.06 0.46 -4.64
CA ILE A 238 -12.80 -0.61 -3.98
C ILE A 238 -13.39 -0.08 -2.68
N GLU A 239 -14.71 0.11 -2.66
CA GLU A 239 -15.43 0.52 -1.46
C GLU A 239 -15.40 -0.58 -0.37
N PHE A 240 -15.25 -0.15 0.88
CA PHE A 240 -15.30 -1.04 2.03
C PHE A 240 -16.76 -1.23 2.47
N SER A 241 -17.18 -2.50 2.57
CA SER A 241 -18.39 -2.87 3.30
C SER A 241 -18.00 -3.80 4.45
N ASP A 242 -18.59 -3.59 5.63
CA ASP A 242 -18.34 -4.42 6.82
C ASP A 242 -19.03 -5.79 6.76
N LEU A 243 -19.81 -6.04 5.71
CA LEU A 243 -20.52 -7.29 5.50
C LEU A 243 -19.59 -8.33 4.85
N LEU A 244 -19.60 -9.55 5.39
CA LEU A 244 -18.97 -10.70 4.76
C LEU A 244 -19.67 -11.01 3.43
N HIS A 245 -18.88 -11.07 2.34
CA HIS A 245 -19.42 -11.50 1.07
C HIS A 245 -19.75 -12.99 1.08
N PRO A 246 -20.91 -13.44 0.55
CA PRO A 246 -21.33 -14.84 0.59
C PRO A 246 -20.43 -15.81 -0.20
N ARG A 247 -19.53 -15.32 -1.06
CA ARG A 247 -18.65 -16.14 -1.92
C ARG A 247 -17.25 -16.34 -1.35
N LEU A 248 -17.10 -16.40 -0.04
CA LEU A 248 -15.80 -16.62 0.61
C LEU A 248 -15.08 -17.87 0.10
N GLU A 249 -15.81 -18.95 -0.25
CA GLU A 249 -15.24 -20.19 -0.72
C GLU A 249 -14.48 -20.08 -2.06
N GLU A 250 -14.83 -19.13 -2.93
CA GLU A 250 -14.15 -18.94 -4.22
C GLU A 250 -12.72 -18.40 -4.07
N VAL A 251 -12.45 -17.68 -2.97
CA VAL A 251 -11.12 -17.12 -2.67
C VAL A 251 -10.17 -18.22 -2.17
N TYR A 252 -10.73 -19.28 -1.58
CA TYR A 252 -9.97 -20.36 -0.94
C TYR A 252 -9.63 -21.55 -1.85
N ARG A 253 -9.93 -21.51 -3.13
CA ARG A 253 -9.63 -22.63 -4.03
C ARG A 253 -8.13 -22.81 -4.22
N LYS A 254 -7.60 -23.81 -3.55
CA LYS A 254 -6.26 -24.41 -3.41
C LYS A 254 -5.42 -23.80 -2.29
N PRO A 255 -5.26 -24.52 -1.17
CA PRO A 255 -4.18 -24.23 -0.24
C PRO A 255 -2.84 -24.56 -0.92
N ILE A 256 -1.94 -23.60 -0.93
CA ILE A 256 -0.53 -23.83 -1.23
C ILE A 256 0.03 -24.65 -0.06
N GLN A 257 0.63 -25.81 -0.35
CA GLN A 257 1.38 -26.54 0.67
C GLN A 257 2.64 -25.74 0.98
N LEU A 258 2.65 -25.05 2.11
CA LEU A 258 3.87 -24.48 2.69
C LEU A 258 4.83 -25.64 2.94
N LYS A 259 5.91 -25.76 2.18
CA LYS A 259 7.08 -26.51 2.61
C LYS A 259 7.70 -25.73 3.76
N LEU A 260 7.39 -26.15 4.99
CA LEU A 260 8.14 -25.76 6.17
C LEU A 260 9.54 -26.34 5.99
N ILE A 261 10.52 -25.52 5.68
CA ILE A 261 11.95 -25.81 5.76
C ILE A 261 12.41 -25.42 7.15
#